data_07b4bfe9b72e81b29b8e56465bf851e7
#
_entry.id   07b4bfe9b72e81b29b8e56465bf851e7
#
_cell.length_a   1.000
_cell.length_b   1.000
_cell.length_c   1.000
_cell.angle_alpha   90.00
_cell.angle_beta   90.00
_cell.angle_gamma   90.00
#
_symmetry.space_group_name_H-M   'P 1'
#
loop_
_entity.id
_entity.type
_entity.pdbx_description
1 polymer ?
#
loop_
_entity_poly.entity_id
_entity_poly.type
_entity_poly.pdbx_seq_one_letter_code
_entity_poly.pdbx_strand_id
1 'polypeptide(L)'
;MTYSMVVLFKNTFLLWFSLSLFSISQGHAQIQVGAEQIEAYLPLLKNKNIGFVAHASSLVKTQNQSVHLIDTLLSLNIKINKVFAPEHGFRSKADNGEHIDNIIDPKTKLALISLHGKNKKPQSKDLEGIDLMILDIQDVGVRFYTYLSTLHLVMEACAENNIPLLILDRPNPNAHYIDGPVMEDEFKSFLGKHNVPIVYGLTLGEYAQMINNEGWLTNKIQCKISIVPVKNYTHKTPYSLAVRPSPNLPNDQAINLYPSLCLLEQTPVSIGRGTEMQFQIFGHPDFKNKSFEFKPQPNFGAKYPKQENKICYGVDLRHHPRANKIELKWLMNAYEMASNKDDFFFKRFAFISGTKTLQHQIQEGFSEQEIRKSWKPKIDVFLKMRANYLLYED
;
A
#
# COMPACT_ATOMS: atom_id res chain seq x y z
N MET A 1 9.40 11.64 -98.91
CA MET A 1 9.64 12.67 -97.89
C MET A 1 8.70 12.26 -96.69
N THR A 2 9.18 11.55 -95.78
CA THR A 2 8.47 11.27 -94.53
C THR A 2 9.50 10.96 -93.45
N TYR A 3 9.63 11.86 -92.49
CA TYR A 3 10.50 11.72 -91.32
C TYR A 3 9.81 10.85 -90.28
N SER A 4 10.44 9.73 -89.93
CA SER A 4 10.06 8.91 -88.81
C SER A 4 10.70 9.47 -87.55
N MET A 5 9.86 9.85 -86.60
CA MET A 5 10.30 10.27 -85.27
C MET A 5 10.30 9.05 -84.30
N VAL A 6 11.51 8.65 -83.91
CA VAL A 6 11.68 7.58 -82.91
C VAL A 6 11.52 8.19 -81.54
N VAL A 7 10.49 7.77 -80.80
CA VAL A 7 10.29 8.15 -79.40
C VAL A 7 10.97 7.10 -78.52
N LEU A 8 12.04 7.56 -77.84
CA LEU A 8 12.69 6.76 -76.78
C LEU A 8 11.84 6.81 -75.50
N PHE A 9 11.26 5.66 -75.17
CA PHE A 9 10.70 5.50 -73.82
C PHE A 9 11.84 5.22 -72.83
N LYS A 10 12.09 6.19 -71.95
CA LYS A 10 12.89 5.98 -70.75
C LYS A 10 12.03 5.30 -69.67
N ASN A 11 12.30 4.02 -69.40
CA ASN A 11 11.75 3.33 -68.26
C ASN A 11 12.41 3.84 -66.97
N THR A 12 11.71 4.70 -66.27
CA THR A 12 12.04 5.08 -64.89
C THR A 12 11.41 4.03 -63.94
N PHE A 13 12.25 3.10 -63.50
CA PHE A 13 11.91 2.18 -62.44
C PHE A 13 11.85 2.97 -61.13
N LEU A 14 10.66 3.32 -60.65
CA LEU A 14 10.43 3.84 -59.30
C LEU A 14 10.51 2.65 -58.33
N LEU A 15 11.67 2.51 -57.66
CA LEU A 15 11.82 1.70 -56.51
C LEU A 15 11.00 2.32 -55.35
N TRP A 16 9.81 1.76 -55.07
CA TRP A 16 9.08 2.03 -53.84
C TRP A 16 9.82 1.31 -52.71
N PHE A 17 10.67 2.02 -51.97
CA PHE A 17 11.19 1.58 -50.68
C PHE A 17 10.05 1.75 -49.69
N SER A 18 9.26 0.67 -49.48
CA SER A 18 8.33 0.59 -48.36
C SER A 18 9.15 0.51 -47.07
N LEU A 19 9.40 1.66 -46.45
CA LEU A 19 9.82 1.72 -45.05
C LEU A 19 8.64 1.19 -44.24
N SER A 20 8.61 -0.11 -44.00
CA SER A 20 7.84 -0.70 -42.93
C SER A 20 8.42 -0.20 -41.61
N LEU A 21 7.83 0.88 -41.09
CA LEU A 21 7.97 1.27 -39.69
C LEU A 21 7.49 0.08 -38.85
N PHE A 22 8.44 -0.82 -38.52
CA PHE A 22 8.26 -1.70 -37.41
C PHE A 22 8.14 -0.78 -36.18
N SER A 23 6.90 -0.42 -35.83
CA SER A 23 6.58 0.05 -34.49
C SER A 23 6.95 -1.10 -33.57
N ILE A 24 8.18 -1.10 -33.05
CA ILE A 24 8.55 -1.91 -31.92
C ILE A 24 7.66 -1.38 -30.79
N SER A 25 6.48 -1.97 -30.67
CA SER A 25 5.72 -1.89 -29.45
C SER A 25 6.67 -2.41 -28.37
N GLN A 26 7.28 -1.51 -27.61
CA GLN A 26 7.94 -1.88 -26.36
C GLN A 26 6.83 -2.44 -25.48
N GLY A 27 6.56 -3.72 -25.67
CA GLY A 27 5.74 -4.47 -24.75
C GLY A 27 6.45 -4.39 -23.39
N HIS A 28 5.97 -3.52 -22.52
CA HIS A 28 6.47 -3.50 -21.15
C HIS A 28 6.26 -4.90 -20.61
N ALA A 29 7.36 -5.58 -20.29
CA ALA A 29 7.29 -6.91 -19.73
C ALA A 29 6.37 -6.86 -18.49
N GLN A 30 5.39 -7.77 -18.42
CA GLN A 30 4.39 -7.77 -17.37
C GLN A 30 5.08 -7.86 -16.00
N ILE A 31 4.64 -7.02 -15.06
CA ILE A 31 5.08 -7.12 -13.65
C ILE A 31 4.78 -8.51 -13.14
N GLN A 32 5.78 -9.17 -12.56
CA GLN A 32 5.65 -10.46 -11.90
C GLN A 32 6.00 -10.31 -10.42
N VAL A 33 5.00 -10.42 -9.55
CA VAL A 33 5.20 -10.31 -8.10
C VAL A 33 6.00 -11.49 -7.56
N GLY A 34 6.63 -11.34 -6.40
CA GLY A 34 7.41 -12.42 -5.78
C GLY A 34 6.62 -13.72 -5.64
N ALA A 35 5.34 -13.63 -5.27
CA ALA A 35 4.44 -14.76 -5.12
C ALA A 35 4.24 -15.59 -6.41
N GLU A 36 4.30 -14.96 -7.58
CA GLU A 36 4.13 -15.62 -8.89
C GLU A 36 5.38 -16.38 -9.35
N GLN A 37 6.52 -16.20 -8.69
CA GLN A 37 7.80 -16.84 -9.03
C GLN A 37 8.00 -18.16 -8.26
N ILE A 38 6.98 -19.03 -8.25
CA ILE A 38 6.94 -20.25 -7.42
C ILE A 38 8.19 -21.11 -7.59
N GLU A 39 8.67 -21.29 -8.81
CA GLU A 39 9.86 -22.10 -9.11
C GLU A 39 11.12 -21.59 -8.39
N ALA A 40 11.22 -20.27 -8.17
CA ALA A 40 12.38 -19.66 -7.52
C ALA A 40 12.47 -20.00 -6.03
N TYR A 41 11.33 -20.18 -5.35
CA TYR A 41 11.32 -20.42 -3.90
C TYR A 41 10.75 -21.79 -3.48
N LEU A 42 10.09 -22.53 -4.38
CA LEU A 42 9.57 -23.87 -4.10
C LEU A 42 10.60 -24.83 -3.48
N PRO A 43 11.87 -24.85 -3.93
CA PRO A 43 12.90 -25.70 -3.29
C PRO A 43 13.12 -25.38 -1.81
N LEU A 44 12.93 -24.11 -1.40
CA LEU A 44 13.08 -23.67 0.00
C LEU A 44 11.96 -24.19 0.90
N LEU A 45 10.79 -24.57 0.33
CA LEU A 45 9.60 -25.00 1.05
C LEU A 45 9.54 -26.52 1.27
N LYS A 46 10.29 -27.30 0.47
CA LYS A 46 10.25 -28.76 0.53
C LYS A 46 10.67 -29.27 1.91
N ASN A 47 9.89 -30.23 2.44
CA ASN A 47 10.11 -30.89 3.74
C ASN A 47 10.08 -29.94 4.94
N LYS A 48 9.45 -28.76 4.81
CA LYS A 48 9.27 -27.80 5.91
C LYS A 48 7.81 -27.64 6.30
N ASN A 49 7.59 -27.37 7.57
CA ASN A 49 6.31 -26.90 8.08
C ASN A 49 6.24 -25.39 7.93
N ILE A 50 5.33 -24.91 7.11
CA ILE A 50 5.26 -23.48 6.74
C ILE A 50 4.25 -22.76 7.62
N GLY A 51 4.67 -21.65 8.25
CA GLY A 51 3.78 -20.60 8.72
C GLY A 51 3.58 -19.58 7.62
N PHE A 52 2.38 -19.06 7.43
CA PHE A 52 2.09 -18.17 6.32
C PHE A 52 1.35 -16.92 6.76
N VAL A 53 1.96 -15.75 6.60
CA VAL A 53 1.28 -14.45 6.77
C VAL A 53 0.62 -14.09 5.46
N ALA A 54 -0.71 -14.13 5.40
CA ALA A 54 -1.48 -13.95 4.18
C ALA A 54 -2.77 -13.13 4.38
N HIS A 55 -3.15 -12.47 3.31
CA HIS A 55 -4.39 -11.69 3.17
C HIS A 55 -5.08 -12.09 1.86
N ALA A 56 -6.32 -11.63 1.62
CA ALA A 56 -7.02 -11.88 0.35
C ALA A 56 -6.26 -11.39 -0.90
N SER A 57 -5.33 -10.46 -0.73
CA SER A 57 -4.43 -9.99 -1.79
C SER A 57 -3.28 -10.96 -2.11
N SER A 58 -3.10 -12.04 -1.34
CA SER A 58 -2.09 -13.08 -1.58
C SER A 58 -2.48 -13.96 -2.77
N LEU A 59 -2.66 -13.32 -3.93
CA LEU A 59 -3.07 -13.96 -5.17
C LEU A 59 -1.88 -14.17 -6.10
N VAL A 60 -1.95 -15.25 -6.88
CA VAL A 60 -1.10 -15.54 -8.02
C VAL A 60 -1.95 -15.68 -9.27
N LYS A 61 -1.49 -15.11 -10.38
CA LYS A 61 -2.15 -15.25 -11.68
C LYS A 61 -1.85 -16.62 -12.26
N THR A 62 -2.88 -17.31 -12.69
CA THR A 62 -2.80 -18.49 -13.55
C THR A 62 -3.27 -18.09 -14.95
N GLN A 63 -3.18 -19.01 -15.91
CA GLN A 63 -3.60 -18.74 -17.30
C GLN A 63 -5.06 -18.25 -17.41
N ASN A 64 -5.95 -18.71 -16.52
CA ASN A 64 -7.38 -18.45 -16.63
C ASN A 64 -7.98 -17.64 -15.48
N GLN A 65 -7.27 -17.50 -14.34
CA GLN A 65 -7.82 -16.85 -13.15
C GLN A 65 -6.74 -16.47 -12.15
N SER A 66 -7.09 -15.64 -11.17
CA SER A 66 -6.27 -15.43 -9.99
C SER A 66 -6.66 -16.41 -8.89
N VAL A 67 -5.68 -17.09 -8.30
CA VAL A 67 -5.88 -18.10 -7.25
C VAL A 67 -5.10 -17.66 -6.01
N HIS A 68 -5.63 -17.94 -4.83
CA HIS A 68 -4.91 -17.64 -3.60
C HIS A 68 -3.66 -18.51 -3.49
N LEU A 69 -2.50 -17.89 -3.17
CA LEU A 69 -1.21 -18.58 -3.15
C LEU A 69 -1.21 -19.82 -2.22
N ILE A 70 -1.86 -19.74 -1.06
CA ILE A 70 -1.99 -20.89 -0.16
C ILE A 70 -2.68 -22.06 -0.86
N ASP A 71 -3.75 -21.84 -1.61
CA ASP A 71 -4.45 -22.89 -2.34
C ASP A 71 -3.53 -23.54 -3.39
N THR A 72 -2.72 -22.71 -4.07
CA THR A 72 -1.71 -23.17 -5.03
C THR A 72 -0.62 -24.02 -4.37
N LEU A 73 -0.05 -23.55 -3.25
CA LEU A 73 1.01 -24.27 -2.55
C LEU A 73 0.52 -25.60 -1.96
N LEU A 74 -0.71 -25.66 -1.46
CA LEU A 74 -1.34 -26.90 -1.00
C LEU A 74 -1.50 -27.90 -2.16
N SER A 75 -1.87 -27.44 -3.37
CA SER A 75 -1.96 -28.31 -4.56
C SER A 75 -0.59 -28.86 -5.01
N LEU A 76 0.50 -28.17 -4.63
CA LEU A 76 1.88 -28.63 -4.84
C LEU A 76 2.43 -29.47 -3.67
N ASN A 77 1.55 -29.94 -2.78
CA ASN A 77 1.89 -30.76 -1.59
C ASN A 77 2.85 -30.06 -0.61
N ILE A 78 2.83 -28.72 -0.55
CA ILE A 78 3.56 -27.97 0.48
C ILE A 78 2.77 -28.03 1.79
N LYS A 79 3.44 -28.36 2.87
CA LYS A 79 2.86 -28.49 4.20
C LYS A 79 2.75 -27.13 4.87
N ILE A 80 1.57 -26.50 4.78
CA ILE A 80 1.24 -25.29 5.52
C ILE A 80 0.66 -25.68 6.86
N ASN A 81 1.28 -25.22 7.95
CA ASN A 81 0.89 -25.57 9.31
C ASN A 81 -0.16 -24.60 9.86
N LYS A 82 0.09 -23.30 9.73
CA LYS A 82 -0.77 -22.22 10.25
C LYS A 82 -0.76 -21.02 9.33
N VAL A 83 -1.87 -20.28 9.31
CA VAL A 83 -1.99 -19.01 8.60
C VAL A 83 -2.16 -17.89 9.61
N PHE A 84 -1.38 -16.83 9.45
CA PHE A 84 -1.43 -15.61 10.24
C PHE A 84 -2.10 -14.52 9.43
N ALA A 85 -3.28 -14.06 9.87
CA ALA A 85 -4.09 -13.10 9.14
C ALA A 85 -3.93 -11.69 9.73
N PRO A 86 -3.45 -10.70 8.95
CA PRO A 86 -3.41 -9.31 9.39
C PRO A 86 -4.82 -8.70 9.46
N GLU A 87 -4.91 -7.40 9.72
CA GLU A 87 -6.17 -6.64 9.65
C GLU A 87 -6.91 -6.95 8.34
N HIS A 88 -8.25 -6.98 8.37
CA HIS A 88 -9.17 -7.39 7.30
C HIS A 88 -9.22 -8.90 7.02
N GLY A 89 -8.39 -9.70 7.68
CA GLY A 89 -8.47 -11.17 7.66
C GLY A 89 -7.97 -11.84 6.39
N PHE A 90 -7.90 -13.16 6.47
CA PHE A 90 -7.30 -14.03 5.44
C PHE A 90 -8.01 -13.98 4.08
N ARG A 91 -9.36 -13.87 4.07
CA ARG A 91 -10.16 -13.84 2.83
C ARG A 91 -11.03 -12.58 2.73
N SER A 92 -10.63 -11.46 3.35
CA SER A 92 -11.31 -10.15 3.32
C SER A 92 -12.80 -10.19 3.68
N LYS A 93 -13.18 -10.97 4.68
CA LYS A 93 -14.56 -11.05 5.18
C LYS A 93 -14.79 -10.21 6.43
N ALA A 94 -13.74 -9.61 7.00
CA ALA A 94 -13.81 -8.81 8.21
C ALA A 94 -13.94 -7.32 7.89
N ASP A 95 -14.80 -6.65 8.64
CA ASP A 95 -14.98 -5.20 8.59
C ASP A 95 -13.77 -4.46 9.20
N ASN A 96 -13.67 -3.15 9.00
CA ASN A 96 -12.60 -2.32 9.55
C ASN A 96 -12.62 -2.37 11.08
N GLY A 97 -11.50 -2.79 11.69
CA GLY A 97 -11.39 -2.94 13.15
C GLY A 97 -12.16 -4.11 13.75
N GLU A 98 -12.77 -4.98 12.94
CA GLU A 98 -13.47 -6.15 13.42
C GLU A 98 -12.51 -7.18 14.03
N HIS A 99 -12.90 -7.70 15.21
CA HIS A 99 -12.11 -8.70 15.90
C HIS A 99 -12.33 -10.07 15.25
N ILE A 100 -11.26 -10.65 14.75
CA ILE A 100 -11.29 -12.01 14.21
C ILE A 100 -10.65 -12.92 15.24
N ASP A 101 -11.44 -13.83 15.80
CA ASP A 101 -10.93 -14.90 16.67
C ASP A 101 -10.14 -15.92 15.85
N ASN A 102 -9.32 -16.73 16.54
CA ASN A 102 -8.66 -17.87 15.92
C ASN A 102 -9.72 -18.86 15.42
N ILE A 103 -9.77 -19.04 14.09
CA ILE A 103 -10.75 -19.90 13.43
C ILE A 103 -10.04 -20.90 12.51
N ILE A 104 -10.78 -21.89 12.05
CA ILE A 104 -10.31 -22.81 11.02
C ILE A 104 -10.87 -22.34 9.67
N ASP A 105 -10.01 -22.15 8.66
CA ASP A 105 -10.46 -21.84 7.31
C ASP A 105 -11.34 -22.98 6.76
N PRO A 106 -12.60 -22.73 6.40
CA PRO A 106 -13.51 -23.78 5.98
C PRO A 106 -13.08 -24.52 4.71
N LYS A 107 -12.30 -23.84 3.84
CA LYS A 107 -11.83 -24.40 2.58
C LYS A 107 -10.60 -25.29 2.77
N THR A 108 -9.58 -24.80 3.46
CA THR A 108 -8.29 -25.50 3.58
C THR A 108 -8.13 -26.29 4.87
N LYS A 109 -9.01 -26.08 5.83
CA LYS A 109 -8.94 -26.62 7.21
C LYS A 109 -7.71 -26.16 8.00
N LEU A 110 -7.01 -25.13 7.53
CA LEU A 110 -5.88 -24.55 8.23
C LEU A 110 -6.32 -23.70 9.41
N ALA A 111 -5.55 -23.76 10.50
CA ALA A 111 -5.72 -22.87 11.64
C ALA A 111 -5.34 -21.44 11.25
N LEU A 112 -6.25 -20.50 11.51
CA LEU A 112 -6.06 -19.06 11.30
C LEU A 112 -5.78 -18.38 12.62
N ILE A 113 -4.66 -17.67 12.70
CA ILE A 113 -4.24 -16.87 13.86
C ILE A 113 -4.38 -15.40 13.47
N SER A 114 -5.20 -14.66 14.21
CA SER A 114 -5.37 -13.23 13.96
C SER A 114 -4.17 -12.43 14.47
N LEU A 115 -3.62 -11.57 13.62
CA LEU A 115 -2.61 -10.56 13.95
C LEU A 115 -3.24 -9.15 14.09
N HIS A 116 -4.53 -9.10 14.43
CA HIS A 116 -5.28 -7.87 14.66
C HIS A 116 -5.92 -7.83 16.04
N GLY A 117 -6.28 -6.66 16.53
CA GLY A 117 -6.90 -6.50 17.86
C GLY A 117 -5.88 -6.64 19.00
N LYS A 118 -6.08 -7.62 19.89
CA LYS A 118 -5.23 -7.83 21.07
C LYS A 118 -3.89 -8.48 20.72
N ASN A 119 -3.88 -9.42 19.78
CA ASN A 119 -2.70 -10.21 19.41
C ASN A 119 -2.12 -9.72 18.08
N LYS A 120 -1.31 -8.66 18.11
CA LYS A 120 -0.71 -8.08 16.91
C LYS A 120 0.62 -8.74 16.50
N LYS A 121 1.23 -9.49 17.41
CA LYS A 121 2.50 -10.19 17.21
C LYS A 121 2.27 -11.70 17.40
N PRO A 122 2.77 -12.57 16.50
CA PRO A 122 2.77 -14.01 16.73
C PRO A 122 3.43 -14.34 18.06
N GLN A 123 2.77 -15.15 18.90
CA GLN A 123 3.36 -15.61 20.14
C GLN A 123 4.19 -16.88 19.89
N SER A 124 5.17 -17.20 20.76
CA SER A 124 6.02 -18.37 20.58
C SER A 124 5.22 -19.67 20.44
N LYS A 125 4.13 -19.83 21.21
CA LYS A 125 3.22 -20.98 21.07
C LYS A 125 2.55 -21.08 19.70
N ASP A 126 2.33 -19.95 19.02
CA ASP A 126 1.73 -19.93 17.69
C ASP A 126 2.77 -20.34 16.63
N LEU A 127 4.04 -20.20 16.93
CA LEU A 127 5.17 -20.51 16.06
C LEU A 127 5.72 -21.92 16.24
N GLU A 128 5.25 -22.68 17.24
CA GLU A 128 5.68 -24.05 17.47
C GLU A 128 5.46 -24.94 16.25
N GLY A 129 6.53 -25.68 15.88
CA GLY A 129 6.53 -26.58 14.74
C GLY A 129 6.57 -25.91 13.37
N ILE A 130 6.91 -24.60 13.30
CA ILE A 130 7.14 -23.86 12.05
C ILE A 130 8.64 -23.81 11.77
N ASP A 131 9.05 -24.28 10.58
CA ASP A 131 10.42 -24.29 10.11
C ASP A 131 10.77 -23.06 9.25
N LEU A 132 9.77 -22.44 8.64
CA LEU A 132 9.91 -21.27 7.77
C LEU A 132 8.61 -20.47 7.80
N MET A 133 8.73 -19.17 8.02
CA MET A 133 7.61 -18.22 7.85
C MET A 133 7.65 -17.61 6.44
N ILE A 134 6.49 -17.56 5.76
CA ILE A 134 6.32 -16.81 4.51
C ILE A 134 5.46 -15.60 4.79
N LEU A 135 5.84 -14.45 4.22
CA LEU A 135 5.03 -13.23 4.25
C LEU A 135 4.68 -12.85 2.81
N ASP A 136 3.38 -12.84 2.52
CA ASP A 136 2.80 -12.42 1.25
C ASP A 136 1.56 -11.56 1.50
N ILE A 137 1.76 -10.27 1.71
CA ILE A 137 0.70 -9.28 1.91
C ILE A 137 0.93 -8.05 1.04
N GLN A 138 -0.14 -7.34 0.65
CA GLN A 138 -0.08 -6.16 -0.19
C GLN A 138 -0.20 -4.89 0.65
N ASP A 139 0.87 -4.13 0.72
CA ASP A 139 0.89 -2.79 1.32
C ASP A 139 0.45 -1.72 0.31
N VAL A 140 0.16 -0.51 0.79
CA VAL A 140 -0.26 0.63 -0.03
C VAL A 140 0.72 1.81 0.02
N GLY A 141 1.89 1.63 0.64
CA GLY A 141 2.98 2.61 0.64
C GLY A 141 2.78 3.79 1.58
N VAL A 142 1.98 3.63 2.63
CA VAL A 142 1.66 4.71 3.57
C VAL A 142 1.88 4.25 5.01
N ARG A 143 2.65 5.02 5.79
CA ARG A 143 3.10 4.67 7.12
C ARG A 143 2.00 4.18 8.06
N PHE A 144 0.84 4.82 8.05
CA PHE A 144 -0.27 4.47 8.92
C PHE A 144 -1.15 3.32 8.41
N TYR A 145 -0.84 2.75 7.25
CA TYR A 145 -1.41 1.47 6.84
C TYR A 145 -0.69 0.36 7.62
N THR A 146 -1.45 -0.44 8.37
CA THR A 146 -0.92 -1.25 9.48
C THR A 146 0.01 -2.41 9.08
N TYR A 147 0.16 -2.69 7.78
CA TYR A 147 0.96 -3.82 7.30
C TYR A 147 2.46 -3.65 7.51
N LEU A 148 2.98 -2.41 7.57
CA LEU A 148 4.34 -2.16 8.03
C LEU A 148 4.55 -2.61 9.48
N SER A 149 3.57 -2.35 10.35
CA SER A 149 3.64 -2.78 11.74
C SER A 149 3.47 -4.29 11.88
N THR A 150 2.65 -4.91 11.03
CA THR A 150 2.54 -6.37 10.93
C THR A 150 3.87 -7.00 10.51
N LEU A 151 4.52 -6.48 9.44
CA LEU A 151 5.84 -6.91 9.00
C LEU A 151 6.86 -6.86 10.16
N HIS A 152 6.98 -5.71 10.83
CA HIS A 152 7.90 -5.54 11.96
C HIS A 152 7.65 -6.59 13.05
N LEU A 153 6.40 -6.79 13.48
CA LEU A 153 6.08 -7.71 14.57
C LEU A 153 6.27 -9.17 14.17
N VAL A 154 6.04 -9.53 12.91
CA VAL A 154 6.34 -10.85 12.36
C VAL A 154 7.85 -11.08 12.32
N MET A 155 8.63 -10.10 11.83
CA MET A 155 10.10 -10.18 11.84
C MET A 155 10.64 -10.37 13.25
N GLU A 156 10.12 -9.62 14.21
CA GLU A 156 10.54 -9.71 15.62
C GLU A 156 10.21 -11.09 16.21
N ALA A 157 9.00 -11.60 15.99
CA ALA A 157 8.59 -12.92 16.45
C ALA A 157 9.43 -14.03 15.80
N CYS A 158 9.73 -13.93 14.52
CA CYS A 158 10.61 -14.86 13.81
C CYS A 158 12.04 -14.85 14.36
N ALA A 159 12.59 -13.67 14.60
CA ALA A 159 13.93 -13.52 15.17
C ALA A 159 14.04 -14.09 16.57
N GLU A 160 13.07 -13.83 17.44
CA GLU A 160 13.01 -14.35 18.83
C GLU A 160 12.93 -15.88 18.88
N ASN A 161 12.33 -16.52 17.87
CA ASN A 161 12.14 -17.96 17.79
C ASN A 161 13.07 -18.65 16.78
N ASN A 162 14.09 -17.94 16.24
CA ASN A 162 15.05 -18.46 15.26
C ASN A 162 14.40 -19.05 13.99
N ILE A 163 13.24 -18.52 13.57
CA ILE A 163 12.53 -18.95 12.38
C ILE A 163 12.93 -18.02 11.22
N PRO A 164 13.43 -18.52 10.09
CA PRO A 164 13.70 -17.71 8.92
C PRO A 164 12.39 -17.19 8.31
N LEU A 165 12.44 -15.99 7.73
CA LEU A 165 11.31 -15.32 7.07
C LEU A 165 11.59 -15.18 5.57
N LEU A 166 10.70 -15.72 4.74
CA LEU A 166 10.68 -15.53 3.29
C LEU A 166 9.63 -14.48 2.95
N ILE A 167 10.07 -13.38 2.35
CA ILE A 167 9.19 -12.29 1.89
C ILE A 167 8.98 -12.43 0.39
N LEU A 168 7.73 -12.62 -0.02
CA LEU A 168 7.33 -12.60 -1.42
C LEU A 168 6.89 -11.19 -1.76
N ASP A 169 7.84 -10.40 -2.31
CA ASP A 169 7.65 -8.96 -2.41
C ASP A 169 6.59 -8.58 -3.45
N ARG A 170 5.93 -7.43 -3.20
CA ARG A 170 4.86 -6.88 -4.04
C ARG A 170 5.08 -5.40 -4.31
N PRO A 171 4.67 -4.90 -5.49
CA PRO A 171 4.76 -3.48 -5.81
C PRO A 171 4.08 -2.60 -4.77
N ASN A 172 4.69 -1.47 -4.47
CA ASN A 172 4.06 -0.41 -3.72
C ASN A 172 3.36 0.57 -4.69
N PRO A 173 2.02 0.73 -4.66
CA PRO A 173 1.30 1.58 -5.61
C PRO A 173 1.59 3.08 -5.45
N ASN A 174 2.11 3.49 -4.28
CA ASN A 174 2.51 4.88 -3.98
C ASN A 174 4.03 5.07 -3.90
N ALA A 175 4.85 4.15 -4.46
CA ALA A 175 6.31 4.25 -4.39
C ALA A 175 6.90 5.43 -5.19
N HIS A 176 6.15 6.01 -6.11
CA HIS A 176 6.60 7.03 -7.06
C HIS A 176 6.91 8.40 -6.43
N TYR A 177 6.68 8.57 -5.12
CA TYR A 177 7.05 9.78 -4.39
C TYR A 177 7.28 9.49 -2.90
N ILE A 178 7.97 10.42 -2.25
CA ILE A 178 8.24 10.39 -0.81
C ILE A 178 7.80 11.74 -0.25
N ASP A 179 6.92 11.73 0.76
CA ASP A 179 6.36 12.97 1.27
C ASP A 179 5.75 12.84 2.67
N GLY A 180 5.52 13.99 3.30
CA GLY A 180 4.91 14.13 4.62
C GLY A 180 5.90 14.18 5.77
N PRO A 181 5.43 14.57 6.95
CA PRO A 181 6.30 14.64 8.12
C PRO A 181 6.83 13.27 8.53
N VAL A 182 8.11 13.25 8.89
CA VAL A 182 8.74 12.07 9.47
C VAL A 182 8.21 11.88 10.89
N MET A 183 7.84 10.63 11.24
CA MET A 183 7.34 10.26 12.56
C MET A 183 8.33 10.64 13.67
N GLU A 184 7.83 11.21 14.75
CA GLU A 184 8.55 11.45 16.00
C GLU A 184 8.28 10.33 17.00
N ASP A 185 9.26 10.05 17.88
CA ASP A 185 9.25 8.86 18.75
C ASP A 185 8.03 8.79 19.68
N GLU A 186 7.56 9.95 20.17
CA GLU A 186 6.39 10.03 21.05
C GLU A 186 5.07 9.57 20.41
N PHE A 187 4.99 9.53 19.06
CA PHE A 187 3.79 9.11 18.33
C PHE A 187 3.88 7.68 17.76
N LYS A 188 4.95 6.96 18.09
CA LYS A 188 5.08 5.55 17.71
C LYS A 188 3.91 4.73 18.25
N SER A 189 3.30 3.95 17.38
CA SER A 189 2.14 3.12 17.68
C SER A 189 2.01 2.00 16.65
N PHE A 190 0.89 1.29 16.65
CA PHE A 190 0.58 0.35 15.56
C PHE A 190 0.28 1.05 14.22
N LEU A 191 -0.02 2.37 14.23
CA LEU A 191 -0.17 3.19 13.02
C LEU A 191 1.17 3.71 12.46
N GLY A 192 2.29 3.36 13.09
CA GLY A 192 3.63 3.71 12.66
C GLY A 192 4.64 3.39 13.75
N LYS A 193 5.62 2.56 13.43
CA LYS A 193 6.65 2.10 14.38
C LYS A 193 7.99 2.80 14.21
N HIS A 194 8.25 3.39 13.04
CA HIS A 194 9.56 3.88 12.65
C HIS A 194 9.55 5.34 12.24
N ASN A 195 10.69 6.01 12.40
CA ASN A 195 10.88 7.41 12.05
C ASN A 195 11.02 7.60 10.53
N VAL A 196 9.93 7.36 9.82
CA VAL A 196 9.84 7.51 8.36
C VAL A 196 8.75 8.50 7.97
N PRO A 197 8.78 9.10 6.76
CA PRO A 197 7.71 9.99 6.29
C PRO A 197 6.39 9.23 6.10
N ILE A 198 5.28 9.96 5.92
CA ILE A 198 3.97 9.35 5.67
C ILE A 198 4.02 8.46 4.43
N VAL A 199 4.54 8.96 3.31
CA VAL A 199 4.79 8.18 2.09
C VAL A 199 6.29 7.92 2.02
N TYR A 200 6.68 6.66 2.12
CA TYR A 200 8.08 6.28 2.35
C TYR A 200 8.77 5.69 1.11
N GLY A 201 8.03 5.39 0.04
CA GLY A 201 8.59 5.03 -1.26
C GLY A 201 9.41 3.73 -1.30
N LEU A 202 9.05 2.71 -0.52
CA LEU A 202 9.70 1.39 -0.49
C LEU A 202 8.67 0.28 -0.62
N THR A 203 9.06 -0.89 -1.14
CA THR A 203 8.27 -2.13 -1.00
C THR A 203 8.41 -2.72 0.40
N LEU A 204 7.62 -3.74 0.75
CA LEU A 204 7.78 -4.44 2.03
C LEU A 204 9.12 -5.19 2.12
N GLY A 205 9.63 -5.72 0.99
CA GLY A 205 10.93 -6.37 0.94
C GLY A 205 12.08 -5.41 1.27
N GLU A 206 12.09 -4.24 0.63
CA GLU A 206 13.06 -3.17 0.90
C GLU A 206 12.96 -2.66 2.34
N TYR A 207 11.72 -2.48 2.81
CA TYR A 207 11.48 -2.01 4.17
C TYR A 207 11.92 -3.02 5.23
N ALA A 208 11.79 -4.31 4.97
CA ALA A 208 12.27 -5.37 5.86
C ALA A 208 13.81 -5.34 6.01
N GLN A 209 14.54 -5.10 4.91
CA GLN A 209 15.99 -4.90 4.98
C GLN A 209 16.34 -3.69 5.86
N MET A 210 15.61 -2.59 5.69
CA MET A 210 15.81 -1.38 6.49
C MET A 210 15.52 -1.63 7.98
N ILE A 211 14.41 -2.30 8.34
CA ILE A 211 14.11 -2.69 9.73
C ILE A 211 15.29 -3.43 10.35
N ASN A 212 15.81 -4.42 9.62
CA ASN A 212 16.88 -5.28 10.11
C ASN A 212 18.18 -4.51 10.29
N ASN A 213 18.64 -3.82 9.26
CA ASN A 213 19.97 -3.22 9.23
C ASN A 213 20.06 -1.93 10.06
N GLU A 214 18.94 -1.20 10.22
CA GLU A 214 18.87 -0.06 11.15
C GLU A 214 18.68 -0.51 12.61
N GLY A 215 18.58 -1.82 12.86
CA GLY A 215 18.43 -2.38 14.21
C GLY A 215 17.14 -1.95 14.91
N TRP A 216 16.04 -1.88 14.17
CA TRP A 216 14.76 -1.40 14.70
C TRP A 216 13.95 -2.46 15.45
N LEU A 217 14.34 -3.73 15.38
CA LEU A 217 13.75 -4.78 16.21
C LEU A 217 14.21 -4.64 17.67
N THR A 218 13.40 -5.09 18.61
CA THR A 218 13.70 -5.04 20.05
C THR A 218 15.07 -5.67 20.33
N ASN A 219 15.88 -5.03 21.17
CA ASN A 219 17.25 -5.42 21.50
C ASN A 219 18.17 -5.54 20.26
N LYS A 220 17.81 -4.91 19.13
CA LYS A 220 18.55 -4.96 17.86
C LYS A 220 18.80 -6.39 17.36
N ILE A 221 17.90 -7.33 17.70
CA ILE A 221 17.95 -8.69 17.17
C ILE A 221 17.82 -8.66 15.65
N GLN A 222 18.36 -9.68 14.98
CA GLN A 222 18.33 -9.78 13.53
C GLN A 222 17.39 -10.90 13.10
N CYS A 223 16.44 -10.59 12.22
CA CYS A 223 15.62 -11.60 11.57
C CYS A 223 16.34 -12.16 10.34
N LYS A 224 16.42 -13.46 10.22
CA LYS A 224 16.98 -14.11 9.00
C LYS A 224 15.95 -13.99 7.87
N ILE A 225 16.10 -12.97 7.02
CA ILE A 225 15.20 -12.71 5.91
C ILE A 225 15.76 -13.21 4.57
N SER A 226 14.87 -13.66 3.69
CA SER A 226 15.10 -13.86 2.26
C SER A 226 13.98 -13.18 1.50
N ILE A 227 14.28 -12.57 0.36
CA ILE A 227 13.30 -11.83 -0.43
C ILE A 227 13.24 -12.40 -1.84
N VAL A 228 12.04 -12.66 -2.34
CA VAL A 228 11.78 -12.90 -3.76
C VAL A 228 11.32 -11.58 -4.35
N PRO A 229 12.16 -10.89 -5.10
CA PRO A 229 11.84 -9.55 -5.60
C PRO A 229 10.79 -9.58 -6.72
N VAL A 230 10.15 -8.46 -6.93
CA VAL A 230 9.25 -8.23 -8.07
C VAL A 230 10.08 -8.09 -9.35
N LYS A 231 9.68 -8.75 -10.43
CA LYS A 231 10.30 -8.57 -11.76
C LYS A 231 9.57 -7.51 -12.57
N ASN A 232 10.31 -6.83 -13.45
CA ASN A 232 9.80 -5.81 -14.37
C ASN A 232 9.08 -4.64 -13.64
N TYR A 233 9.64 -4.21 -12.53
CA TYR A 233 9.10 -3.17 -11.67
C TYR A 233 10.17 -2.14 -11.31
N THR A 234 9.76 -0.89 -11.28
CA THR A 234 10.48 0.24 -10.69
C THR A 234 9.52 0.98 -9.76
N HIS A 235 10.03 1.84 -8.89
CA HIS A 235 9.15 2.64 -8.02
C HIS A 235 8.20 3.57 -8.81
N LYS A 236 8.55 3.94 -10.04
CA LYS A 236 7.70 4.76 -10.93
C LYS A 236 6.62 3.97 -11.66
N THR A 237 6.75 2.64 -11.72
CA THR A 237 5.81 1.79 -12.46
C THR A 237 4.42 1.84 -11.82
N PRO A 238 3.37 2.27 -12.55
CA PRO A 238 2.00 2.19 -12.05
C PRO A 238 1.61 0.76 -11.77
N TYR A 239 0.94 0.54 -10.65
CA TYR A 239 0.48 -0.79 -10.28
C TYR A 239 -0.94 -0.75 -9.72
N SER A 240 -1.85 -1.46 -10.36
CA SER A 240 -3.24 -1.64 -9.93
C SER A 240 -3.39 -2.91 -9.13
N LEU A 241 -4.00 -2.83 -7.96
CA LEU A 241 -4.21 -3.97 -7.09
C LEU A 241 -5.36 -4.84 -7.60
N ALA A 242 -5.12 -6.15 -7.69
CA ALA A 242 -6.15 -7.11 -8.14
C ALA A 242 -7.32 -7.26 -7.15
N VAL A 243 -7.10 -6.93 -5.88
CA VAL A 243 -8.08 -7.00 -4.80
C VAL A 243 -7.95 -5.77 -3.92
N ARG A 244 -9.05 -5.28 -3.41
CA ARG A 244 -9.08 -4.20 -2.40
C ARG A 244 -8.18 -4.55 -1.22
N PRO A 245 -7.20 -3.71 -0.87
CA PRO A 245 -6.35 -3.96 0.29
C PRO A 245 -7.11 -3.74 1.61
N SER A 246 -8.20 -2.98 1.56
CA SER A 246 -9.12 -2.69 2.65
C SER A 246 -10.53 -2.48 2.09
N PRO A 247 -11.61 -2.76 2.86
CA PRO A 247 -12.98 -2.43 2.47
C PRO A 247 -13.17 -0.97 2.05
N ASN A 248 -12.38 -0.05 2.63
CA ASN A 248 -12.45 1.38 2.35
C ASN A 248 -11.46 1.89 1.29
N LEU A 249 -10.69 1.03 0.65
CA LEU A 249 -9.80 1.39 -0.47
C LEU A 249 -10.25 0.62 -1.73
N PRO A 250 -11.35 1.04 -2.37
CA PRO A 250 -12.03 0.26 -3.40
C PRO A 250 -11.27 0.17 -4.73
N ASN A 251 -10.38 1.12 -5.04
CA ASN A 251 -9.72 1.25 -6.33
C ASN A 251 -8.41 2.05 -6.23
N ASP A 252 -7.70 2.16 -7.35
CA ASP A 252 -6.41 2.86 -7.44
C ASP A 252 -6.53 4.34 -7.07
N GLN A 253 -7.65 4.99 -7.40
CA GLN A 253 -7.89 6.39 -7.04
C GLN A 253 -7.92 6.58 -5.52
N ALA A 254 -8.69 5.75 -4.81
CA ALA A 254 -8.75 5.78 -3.36
C ALA A 254 -7.38 5.50 -2.72
N ILE A 255 -6.62 4.53 -3.27
CA ILE A 255 -5.28 4.18 -2.79
C ILE A 255 -4.30 5.33 -2.98
N ASN A 256 -4.34 6.01 -4.12
CA ASN A 256 -3.46 7.15 -4.40
C ASN A 256 -3.81 8.40 -3.57
N LEU A 257 -5.10 8.63 -3.30
CA LEU A 257 -5.57 9.75 -2.47
C LEU A 257 -5.47 9.49 -0.95
N TYR A 258 -5.33 8.22 -0.56
CA TYR A 258 -5.29 7.80 0.85
C TYR A 258 -4.24 8.55 1.69
N PRO A 259 -2.99 8.78 1.24
CA PRO A 259 -2.00 9.53 2.01
C PRO A 259 -2.45 10.93 2.44
N SER A 260 -3.22 11.60 1.59
CA SER A 260 -3.73 12.95 1.83
C SER A 260 -5.01 12.93 2.66
N LEU A 261 -5.99 12.11 2.26
CA LEU A 261 -7.32 12.11 2.89
C LEU A 261 -7.32 11.45 4.26
N CYS A 262 -6.39 10.54 4.55
CA CYS A 262 -6.29 9.94 5.87
C CYS A 262 -5.93 10.95 6.97
N LEU A 263 -5.30 12.08 6.64
CA LEU A 263 -5.10 13.18 7.59
C LEU A 263 -6.43 13.74 8.11
N LEU A 264 -7.51 13.68 7.32
CA LEU A 264 -8.86 14.07 7.74
C LEU A 264 -9.57 13.03 8.63
N GLU A 265 -9.01 11.82 8.78
CA GLU A 265 -9.58 10.81 9.69
C GLU A 265 -9.64 11.27 11.14
N GLN A 266 -8.73 12.14 11.56
CA GLN A 266 -8.71 12.68 12.92
C GLN A 266 -9.23 14.13 12.95
N THR A 267 -10.30 14.38 12.19
CA THR A 267 -11.09 15.63 12.15
C THR A 267 -12.57 15.29 12.04
N PRO A 268 -13.51 16.24 12.18
CA PRO A 268 -14.94 15.97 11.98
C PRO A 268 -15.34 15.71 10.52
N VAL A 269 -14.44 15.95 9.56
CA VAL A 269 -14.73 15.81 8.13
C VAL A 269 -14.93 14.35 7.74
N SER A 270 -15.97 14.06 6.96
CA SER A 270 -16.16 12.76 6.31
C SER A 270 -15.26 12.66 5.08
N ILE A 271 -14.65 11.50 4.89
CA ILE A 271 -13.82 11.16 3.72
C ILE A 271 -14.49 10.10 2.84
N GLY A 272 -15.82 10.12 2.82
CA GLY A 272 -16.61 9.21 2.00
C GLY A 272 -16.80 7.81 2.57
N ARG A 273 -16.32 7.49 3.78
CA ARG A 273 -16.71 6.24 4.44
C ARG A 273 -18.22 6.21 4.65
N GLY A 274 -18.85 5.05 4.44
CA GLY A 274 -20.31 4.96 4.41
C GLY A 274 -20.93 5.40 3.09
N THR A 275 -20.15 5.49 2.02
CA THR A 275 -20.59 5.67 0.63
C THR A 275 -19.82 4.68 -0.27
N GLU A 276 -20.10 4.64 -1.57
CA GLU A 276 -19.31 3.89 -2.55
C GLU A 276 -18.08 4.67 -3.06
N MET A 277 -17.79 5.84 -2.47
CA MET A 277 -16.73 6.76 -2.88
C MET A 277 -15.67 6.97 -1.77
N GLN A 278 -15.40 5.92 -0.98
CA GLN A 278 -14.47 5.97 0.14
C GLN A 278 -13.09 6.46 -0.34
N PHE A 279 -12.50 7.43 0.41
CA PHE A 279 -11.21 8.06 0.10
C PHE A 279 -11.10 8.66 -1.31
N GLN A 280 -12.24 9.03 -1.91
CA GLN A 280 -12.30 9.71 -3.20
C GLN A 280 -13.10 11.01 -3.14
N ILE A 281 -13.67 11.31 -1.98
CA ILE A 281 -14.43 12.51 -1.67
C ILE A 281 -14.15 12.93 -0.24
N PHE A 282 -14.38 14.20 0.09
CA PHE A 282 -14.44 14.63 1.48
C PHE A 282 -15.42 15.78 1.65
N GLY A 283 -15.98 15.95 2.85
CA GLY A 283 -16.92 17.03 3.12
C GLY A 283 -17.45 17.03 4.54
N HIS A 284 -18.19 18.08 4.85
CA HIS A 284 -18.84 18.31 6.13
C HIS A 284 -20.18 19.02 5.93
N PRO A 285 -21.20 18.85 6.80
CA PRO A 285 -22.48 19.55 6.68
C PRO A 285 -22.36 21.08 6.67
N ASP A 286 -21.38 21.65 7.39
CA ASP A 286 -21.19 23.09 7.53
C ASP A 286 -20.39 23.73 6.40
N PHE A 287 -19.85 22.96 5.45
CA PHE A 287 -19.09 23.53 4.34
C PHE A 287 -20.00 24.38 3.44
N LYS A 288 -19.52 25.59 3.11
CA LYS A 288 -20.33 26.58 2.36
C LYS A 288 -20.48 26.25 0.88
N ASN A 289 -19.49 25.60 0.29
CA ASN A 289 -19.56 25.21 -1.12
C ASN A 289 -20.48 24.00 -1.31
N LYS A 290 -21.61 24.20 -1.95
CA LYS A 290 -22.65 23.18 -2.18
C LYS A 290 -22.63 22.59 -3.59
N SER A 291 -21.53 22.74 -4.33
CA SER A 291 -21.42 22.23 -5.70
C SER A 291 -21.39 20.69 -5.78
N PHE A 292 -21.01 20.03 -4.69
CA PHE A 292 -21.01 18.58 -4.55
C PHE A 292 -21.54 18.20 -3.16
N GLU A 293 -22.44 17.21 -3.12
CA GLU A 293 -23.00 16.69 -1.89
C GLU A 293 -23.02 15.17 -1.84
N PHE A 294 -22.96 14.61 -0.63
CA PHE A 294 -23.10 13.19 -0.37
C PHE A 294 -23.64 12.95 1.04
N LYS A 295 -24.16 11.74 1.28
CA LYS A 295 -24.74 11.37 2.56
C LYS A 295 -24.14 10.04 3.04
N PRO A 296 -23.26 10.04 4.05
CA PRO A 296 -22.74 8.82 4.64
C PRO A 296 -23.84 7.99 5.30
N GLN A 297 -23.85 6.67 5.04
CA GLN A 297 -24.74 5.71 5.67
C GLN A 297 -23.95 4.47 6.05
N PRO A 298 -24.33 3.73 7.12
CA PRO A 298 -23.66 2.48 7.49
C PRO A 298 -23.58 1.51 6.30
N ASN A 299 -22.38 1.00 6.03
CA ASN A 299 -22.14 -0.02 5.00
C ASN A 299 -21.02 -0.96 5.43
N PHE A 300 -20.72 -1.97 4.58
CA PHE A 300 -19.54 -2.82 4.77
C PHE A 300 -18.25 -1.98 4.71
N GLY A 301 -17.44 -2.04 5.76
CA GLY A 301 -16.24 -1.22 5.93
C GLY A 301 -16.45 0.02 6.80
N ALA A 302 -17.69 0.45 7.06
CA ALA A 302 -18.01 1.61 7.89
C ALA A 302 -19.35 1.45 8.61
N LYS A 303 -19.35 0.73 9.73
CA LYS A 303 -20.57 0.53 10.56
C LYS A 303 -21.07 1.86 11.18
N TYR A 304 -20.16 2.77 11.50
CA TYR A 304 -20.44 4.07 12.11
C TYR A 304 -19.66 5.16 11.37
N PRO A 305 -20.09 5.54 10.16
CA PRO A 305 -19.38 6.57 9.39
C PRO A 305 -19.53 7.94 10.04
N LYS A 306 -18.51 8.79 9.92
CA LYS A 306 -18.63 10.19 10.33
C LYS A 306 -19.74 10.88 9.56
N GLN A 307 -20.46 11.79 10.22
CA GLN A 307 -21.60 12.52 9.66
C GLN A 307 -22.72 11.60 9.15
N GLU A 308 -22.90 10.45 9.81
CA GLU A 308 -23.94 9.48 9.48
C GLU A 308 -25.30 10.14 9.30
N ASN A 309 -25.98 9.82 8.21
CA ASN A 309 -27.29 10.33 7.82
C ASN A 309 -27.40 11.84 7.61
N LYS A 310 -26.28 12.61 7.65
CA LYS A 310 -26.26 14.04 7.34
C LYS A 310 -25.84 14.29 5.90
N ILE A 311 -26.41 15.28 5.24
CA ILE A 311 -25.90 15.76 3.94
C ILE A 311 -24.59 16.51 4.22
N CYS A 312 -23.52 16.06 3.60
CA CYS A 312 -22.21 16.70 3.61
C CYS A 312 -22.00 17.42 2.28
N TYR A 313 -21.48 18.63 2.35
CA TYR A 313 -21.02 19.40 1.19
C TYR A 313 -19.49 19.32 1.12
N GLY A 314 -18.92 19.27 -0.07
CA GLY A 314 -17.47 19.10 -0.15
C GLY A 314 -16.89 19.02 -1.55
N VAL A 315 -15.92 18.12 -1.72
CA VAL A 315 -15.13 17.98 -2.94
C VAL A 315 -15.18 16.55 -3.46
N ASP A 316 -15.45 16.43 -4.76
CA ASP A 316 -15.33 15.19 -5.51
C ASP A 316 -13.93 15.08 -6.13
N LEU A 317 -13.21 14.04 -5.75
CA LEU A 317 -11.84 13.76 -6.19
C LEU A 317 -11.73 12.50 -7.06
N ARG A 318 -12.86 11.91 -7.48
CA ARG A 318 -12.87 10.67 -8.28
C ARG A 318 -12.11 10.80 -9.61
N HIS A 319 -12.00 12.02 -10.12
CA HIS A 319 -11.29 12.35 -11.35
C HIS A 319 -10.05 13.22 -11.12
N HIS A 320 -9.58 13.30 -9.87
CA HIS A 320 -8.34 14.03 -9.58
C HIS A 320 -7.16 13.32 -10.27
N PRO A 321 -6.24 14.05 -10.91
CA PRO A 321 -5.02 13.50 -11.46
C PRO A 321 -4.23 12.70 -10.42
N ARG A 322 -3.49 11.69 -10.83
CA ARG A 322 -2.65 10.90 -9.91
C ARG A 322 -1.73 11.83 -9.10
N ALA A 323 -1.94 11.85 -7.80
CA ALA A 323 -1.15 12.65 -6.89
C ALA A 323 0.28 12.10 -6.79
N ASN A 324 1.26 13.00 -6.78
CA ASN A 324 2.69 12.73 -6.58
C ASN A 324 3.24 13.44 -5.34
N LYS A 325 2.35 13.91 -4.49
CA LYS A 325 2.62 14.53 -3.18
C LYS A 325 1.38 14.40 -2.30
N ILE A 326 1.53 14.63 -1.01
CA ILE A 326 0.40 14.81 -0.10
C ILE A 326 -0.26 16.17 -0.38
N GLU A 327 -1.54 16.17 -0.71
CA GLU A 327 -2.30 17.39 -1.01
C GLU A 327 -2.78 18.04 0.29
N LEU A 328 -1.88 18.76 0.96
CA LEU A 328 -2.14 19.42 2.23
C LEU A 328 -3.26 20.46 2.14
N LYS A 329 -3.44 21.08 0.97
CA LYS A 329 -4.50 22.06 0.75
C LYS A 329 -5.89 21.56 1.13
N TRP A 330 -6.15 20.25 1.04
CA TRP A 330 -7.45 19.70 1.43
C TRP A 330 -7.66 19.75 2.94
N LEU A 331 -6.64 19.40 3.72
CA LEU A 331 -6.69 19.51 5.17
C LEU A 331 -6.75 20.99 5.62
N MET A 332 -5.93 21.85 5.01
CA MET A 332 -5.89 23.28 5.32
C MET A 332 -7.22 23.96 4.99
N ASN A 333 -7.77 23.73 3.80
CA ASN A 333 -9.07 24.27 3.39
C ASN A 333 -10.21 23.76 4.29
N ALA A 334 -10.16 22.48 4.68
CA ALA A 334 -11.16 21.92 5.58
C ALA A 334 -11.10 22.58 6.97
N TYR A 335 -9.89 22.88 7.47
CA TYR A 335 -9.70 23.64 8.71
C TYR A 335 -10.24 25.08 8.59
N GLU A 336 -9.95 25.77 7.47
CA GLU A 336 -10.45 27.12 7.23
C GLU A 336 -11.99 27.18 7.13
N MET A 337 -12.61 26.16 6.56
CA MET A 337 -14.07 26.07 6.44
C MET A 337 -14.78 25.59 7.72
N ALA A 338 -14.02 25.12 8.71
CA ALA A 338 -14.62 24.59 9.94
C ALA A 338 -15.31 25.72 10.76
N SER A 339 -16.52 25.45 11.21
CA SER A 339 -17.30 26.34 12.10
C SER A 339 -16.72 26.38 13.52
N ASN A 340 -16.10 25.30 13.97
CA ASN A 340 -15.39 25.20 15.25
C ASN A 340 -13.93 24.76 15.00
N LYS A 341 -13.02 25.73 15.06
CA LYS A 341 -11.58 25.48 14.83
C LYS A 341 -10.91 24.83 16.04
N ASP A 342 -11.38 25.09 17.25
CA ASP A 342 -10.79 24.58 18.49
C ASP A 342 -10.89 23.04 18.58
N ASP A 343 -12.02 22.49 18.13
CA ASP A 343 -12.29 21.04 18.14
C ASP A 343 -12.06 20.36 16.78
N PHE A 344 -11.46 21.07 15.82
CA PHE A 344 -11.26 20.49 14.48
C PHE A 344 -10.30 19.32 14.49
N PHE A 345 -9.17 19.42 15.18
CA PHE A 345 -8.21 18.34 15.30
C PHE A 345 -8.52 17.48 16.51
N PHE A 346 -8.82 16.19 16.28
CA PHE A 346 -9.04 15.26 17.39
C PHE A 346 -7.73 14.94 18.11
N LYS A 347 -7.80 14.55 19.38
CA LYS A 347 -6.65 14.26 20.26
C LYS A 347 -5.62 13.29 19.65
N ARG A 348 -6.03 12.44 18.72
CA ARG A 348 -5.16 11.45 18.08
C ARG A 348 -4.60 11.89 16.73
N PHE A 349 -4.79 13.13 16.30
CA PHE A 349 -4.29 13.63 15.01
C PHE A 349 -2.77 13.42 14.88
N ALA A 350 -2.01 13.70 15.93
CA ALA A 350 -0.57 13.56 15.93
C ALA A 350 -0.08 12.09 15.68
N PHE A 351 -0.90 11.08 16.01
CA PHE A 351 -0.56 9.68 15.69
C PHE A 351 -0.66 9.36 14.20
N ILE A 352 -1.54 10.04 13.48
CA ILE A 352 -1.65 9.91 12.01
C ILE A 352 -0.57 10.75 11.33
N SER A 353 -0.47 12.04 11.68
CA SER A 353 0.55 12.92 11.10
C SER A 353 1.99 12.52 11.50
N GLY A 354 2.16 11.91 12.69
CA GLY A 354 3.46 11.54 13.25
C GLY A 354 4.17 12.67 13.99
N THR A 355 3.52 13.82 14.15
CA THR A 355 4.04 15.01 14.83
C THR A 355 2.91 15.93 15.26
N LYS A 356 3.09 16.71 16.32
CA LYS A 356 2.21 17.82 16.68
C LYS A 356 2.44 19.05 15.81
N THR A 357 3.62 19.18 15.23
CA THR A 357 4.04 20.36 14.48
C THR A 357 3.09 20.68 13.33
N LEU A 358 2.61 19.67 12.59
CA LEU A 358 1.69 19.89 11.46
C LEU A 358 0.38 20.55 11.90
N GLN A 359 -0.21 20.07 12.98
CA GLN A 359 -1.43 20.69 13.54
C GLN A 359 -1.17 22.13 13.93
N HIS A 360 -0.10 22.39 14.70
CA HIS A 360 0.26 23.74 15.13
C HIS A 360 0.48 24.69 13.96
N GLN A 361 1.25 24.29 12.95
CA GLN A 361 1.51 25.09 11.76
C GLN A 361 0.22 25.47 11.01
N ILE A 362 -0.74 24.55 10.90
CA ILE A 362 -2.05 24.84 10.26
C ILE A 362 -2.83 25.83 11.12
N GLN A 363 -2.85 25.67 12.44
CA GLN A 363 -3.56 26.56 13.36
C GLN A 363 -2.97 27.98 13.37
N GLU A 364 -1.65 28.12 13.22
CA GLU A 364 -0.94 29.40 13.11
C GLU A 364 -0.98 30.02 11.70
N GLY A 365 -1.62 29.35 10.73
CA GLY A 365 -1.81 29.89 9.39
C GLY A 365 -0.57 29.83 8.49
N PHE A 366 0.40 28.91 8.75
CA PHE A 366 1.52 28.69 7.85
C PHE A 366 1.03 28.26 6.47
N SER A 367 1.72 28.76 5.42
CA SER A 367 1.48 28.32 4.05
C SER A 367 1.92 26.86 3.85
N GLU A 368 1.33 26.18 2.85
CA GLU A 368 1.77 24.82 2.47
C GLU A 368 3.28 24.76 2.19
N GLN A 369 3.85 25.82 1.58
CA GLN A 369 5.27 25.90 1.27
C GLN A 369 6.13 25.91 2.54
N GLU A 370 5.78 26.69 3.54
CA GLU A 370 6.49 26.75 4.83
C GLU A 370 6.40 25.42 5.57
N ILE A 371 5.22 24.79 5.59
CA ILE A 371 5.02 23.48 6.19
C ILE A 371 5.95 22.45 5.52
N ARG A 372 5.96 22.37 4.18
CA ARG A 372 6.81 21.44 3.43
C ARG A 372 8.29 21.70 3.65
N LYS A 373 8.69 22.97 3.72
CA LYS A 373 10.07 23.36 4.03
C LYS A 373 10.53 22.82 5.37
N SER A 374 9.63 22.78 6.38
CA SER A 374 9.94 22.25 7.70
C SER A 374 10.19 20.73 7.72
N TRP A 375 9.63 19.97 6.76
CA TRP A 375 9.83 18.52 6.66
C TRP A 375 11.15 18.13 5.99
N LYS A 376 11.63 19.00 5.09
CA LYS A 376 12.76 18.70 4.20
C LYS A 376 14.00 18.16 4.91
N PRO A 377 14.50 18.71 6.03
CA PRO A 377 15.70 18.18 6.68
C PRO A 377 15.57 16.73 7.11
N LYS A 378 14.42 16.36 7.71
CA LYS A 378 14.17 14.98 8.15
C LYS A 378 13.95 14.04 6.96
N ILE A 379 13.31 14.51 5.88
CA ILE A 379 13.15 13.75 4.63
C ILE A 379 14.50 13.51 3.97
N ASP A 380 15.41 14.50 3.93
CA ASP A 380 16.74 14.34 3.34
C ASP A 380 17.58 13.29 4.09
N VAL A 381 17.44 13.20 5.41
CA VAL A 381 18.05 12.13 6.22
C VAL A 381 17.47 10.77 5.86
N PHE A 382 16.14 10.69 5.77
CA PHE A 382 15.46 9.45 5.38
C PHE A 382 15.85 8.99 3.96
N LEU A 383 15.96 9.89 2.99
CA LEU A 383 16.37 9.56 1.63
C LEU A 383 17.77 8.94 1.56
N LYS A 384 18.71 9.45 2.35
CA LYS A 384 20.07 8.87 2.47
C LYS A 384 20.05 7.46 3.08
N MET A 385 19.21 7.23 4.10
CA MET A 385 19.03 5.93 4.72
C MET A 385 18.38 4.96 3.71
N ARG A 386 17.26 5.38 3.07
CA ARG A 386 16.49 4.61 2.09
C ARG A 386 17.36 4.08 0.94
N ALA A 387 18.27 4.90 0.43
CA ALA A 387 19.12 4.55 -0.71
C ALA A 387 19.96 3.27 -0.50
N ASN A 388 20.22 2.86 0.74
CA ASN A 388 20.97 1.65 1.06
C ASN A 388 20.15 0.36 0.91
N TYR A 389 18.83 0.46 0.74
CA TYR A 389 17.90 -0.68 0.82
C TYR A 389 17.11 -0.91 -0.46
N LEU A 390 17.39 -0.13 -1.52
CA LEU A 390 16.67 -0.24 -2.78
C LEU A 390 16.99 -1.56 -3.49
N LEU A 391 15.94 -2.28 -3.85
CA LEU A 391 15.96 -3.44 -4.73
C LEU A 391 15.54 -3.06 -6.16
N TYR A 392 14.89 -1.92 -6.31
CA TYR A 392 14.31 -1.43 -7.57
C TYR A 392 14.75 0.00 -7.85
N GLU A 393 14.78 0.35 -9.13
CA GLU A 393 15.08 1.72 -9.58
C GLU A 393 13.96 2.70 -9.21
N ASP A 394 14.38 3.97 -8.97
CA ASP A 394 13.48 5.11 -8.72
C ASP A 394 12.92 5.71 -10.01
#